data_916ca821464b897830e1a4d032e89f76
#
_entry.id   916ca821464b897830e1a4d032e89f76
#
_cell.length_a   1.000
_cell.length_b   1.000
_cell.length_c   1.000
_cell.angle_alpha   90.00
_cell.angle_beta   90.00
_cell.angle_gamma   90.00
#
_symmetry.space_group_name_H-M   'P 1'
#
loop_
_entity.id
_entity.type
_entity.pdbx_description
1 polymer ?
#
loop_
_entity_poly.entity_id
_entity_poly.type
_entity_poly.pdbx_seq_one_letter_code
_entity_poly.pdbx_strand_id
1 'polypeptide(L)'
;MKKFISLLLSALLVFALVACAEDKEEDHGQEGSGETDIVLAQDGRTDYIAVIPDGATEAVRYAADELVNNFADATGARISVVTDAGRSFNSEDKVISIGETTIKEGSGLTVSVEELTEDGYKIERYGNTVVICGGDDSGTAFGVYEFLTQQFHYEIYAFDEIYIDDADTAYLKDLHIADRPSFEYRDTDGLTDYNHEFAYRLRLRKWNSSEAQYDYSASKDWIGGHCHTFYTFIPKDKYYDEHKEWFSGNQLCLTNEEMKAEFVKNAIQMIKDNPDGKYVNIAEEDFAGFCNCQDCTDERSAYGMSGYIIRFVNDIIAGIEEWKEEEQPDRELKYATFAYSSGSFNPPVRQTETGEYEAVDLSVIPDERLYIRLGPIDYCFSHALTDESCSVNVASAKAIAGWRAITDRFMVWDYDVNYDHYFMFFDLYDSLQKNLSDYYDMGVIGIMRQSSTGSRVSSMCDLKTYLNAKLMWDVHEDTEVLINDFMDHFYKDGAPYMKQYLNMMRSYLNYQDETRQGGLHYQLYDRLQPSLSTAQLWPKRILEQAMELFEQAYAAYDKMEDKELAQTLHNRVLKESVCVRYVILKNYGSYYNINDPAYREMIEEFRADVTTVEAFNYREGADTSAWLDTL
;
A
#
# COMPACT_ATOMS: atom_id res chain seq x y z
N MET A 1 -22.73 53.96 -13.16
CA MET A 1 -22.79 53.20 -14.42
C MET A 1 -21.87 51.98 -14.48
N LYS A 2 -20.80 51.87 -13.72
CA LYS A 2 -19.89 50.65 -13.74
C LYS A 2 -20.35 49.48 -12.86
N LYS A 3 -21.32 49.65 -11.97
CA LYS A 3 -21.87 48.56 -11.10
C LYS A 3 -23.12 47.88 -11.68
N PHE A 4 -23.72 48.43 -12.74
CA PHE A 4 -24.90 47.82 -13.39
C PHE A 4 -24.54 46.88 -14.54
N ILE A 5 -23.32 46.99 -15.10
CA ILE A 5 -22.87 46.16 -16.21
C ILE A 5 -22.34 44.79 -15.69
N SER A 6 -21.88 44.72 -14.44
CA SER A 6 -21.40 43.49 -13.85
C SER A 6 -22.51 42.53 -13.43
N LEU A 7 -23.73 43.03 -13.15
CA LEU A 7 -24.88 42.18 -12.79
C LEU A 7 -25.60 41.59 -14.02
N LEU A 8 -25.47 42.22 -15.19
CA LEU A 8 -26.08 41.70 -16.42
C LEU A 8 -25.24 40.60 -17.11
N LEU A 9 -23.91 40.57 -16.88
CA LEU A 9 -23.06 39.49 -17.39
C LEU A 9 -23.16 38.21 -16.51
N SER A 10 -23.42 38.37 -15.23
CA SER A 10 -23.61 37.20 -14.32
C SER A 10 -24.98 36.53 -14.54
N ALA A 11 -26.00 37.28 -14.95
CA ALA A 11 -27.33 36.71 -15.24
C ALA A 11 -27.40 35.98 -16.59
N LEU A 12 -26.51 36.34 -17.55
CA LEU A 12 -26.44 35.65 -18.84
C LEU A 12 -25.62 34.35 -18.79
N LEU A 13 -24.72 34.18 -17.83
CA LEU A 13 -23.99 32.94 -17.64
C LEU A 13 -24.80 31.87 -16.87
N VAL A 14 -25.77 32.30 -16.05
CA VAL A 14 -26.66 31.36 -15.32
C VAL A 14 -27.78 30.81 -16.20
N PHE A 15 -28.17 31.55 -17.27
CA PHE A 15 -29.18 31.06 -18.24
C PHE A 15 -28.61 30.12 -19.32
N ALA A 16 -27.28 30.08 -19.48
CA ALA A 16 -26.63 29.16 -20.43
C ALA A 16 -26.36 27.76 -19.84
N LEU A 17 -26.50 27.57 -18.50
CA LEU A 17 -26.28 26.28 -17.81
C LEU A 17 -27.57 25.54 -17.45
N VAL A 18 -28.75 26.12 -17.72
CA VAL A 18 -30.06 25.46 -17.45
C VAL A 18 -30.74 24.92 -18.71
N ALA A 19 -30.12 25.10 -19.89
CA ALA A 19 -30.71 24.66 -21.16
C ALA A 19 -30.11 23.35 -21.74
N CYS A 20 -29.43 22.54 -20.90
CA CYS A 20 -28.89 21.23 -21.29
C CYS A 20 -29.21 20.13 -20.27
N ALA A 21 -30.45 20.11 -19.78
CA ALA A 21 -31.00 18.97 -19.07
C ALA A 21 -32.39 18.68 -19.68
N GLU A 22 -32.42 18.24 -20.90
CA GLU A 22 -33.51 17.45 -21.46
C GLU A 22 -32.99 16.03 -21.64
N ASP A 23 -33.64 15.12 -20.94
CA ASP A 23 -33.47 13.69 -21.08
C ASP A 23 -33.46 13.28 -22.56
N LYS A 24 -32.31 12.87 -23.04
CA LYS A 24 -32.22 11.99 -24.17
C LYS A 24 -31.90 10.61 -23.63
N GLU A 25 -32.90 9.74 -23.63
CA GLU A 25 -32.64 8.31 -23.80
C GLU A 25 -31.73 8.20 -25.03
N GLU A 26 -30.45 8.00 -24.82
CA GLU A 26 -29.55 7.58 -25.87
C GLU A 26 -29.81 6.10 -26.11
N ASP A 27 -30.63 5.87 -27.15
CA ASP A 27 -30.63 4.67 -27.95
C ASP A 27 -29.16 4.40 -28.34
N HIS A 28 -28.52 3.42 -27.70
CA HIS A 28 -27.24 2.89 -28.11
C HIS A 28 -27.39 2.15 -29.44
N GLY A 29 -27.71 2.91 -30.47
CA GLY A 29 -27.51 2.52 -31.84
C GLY A 29 -26.04 2.34 -32.10
N GLN A 30 -25.58 1.11 -32.25
CA GLN A 30 -24.32 0.72 -32.83
C GLN A 30 -24.03 1.53 -34.08
N GLU A 31 -23.15 2.53 -33.99
CA GLU A 31 -22.44 2.99 -35.18
C GLU A 31 -21.40 1.92 -35.53
N GLY A 32 -21.78 1.03 -36.41
CA GLY A 32 -20.90 0.07 -37.01
C GLY A 32 -19.79 0.77 -37.80
N SER A 33 -18.59 0.82 -37.26
CA SER A 33 -17.36 0.78 -38.05
C SER A 33 -17.33 -0.62 -38.68
N GLY A 34 -17.15 -0.75 -39.99
CA GLY A 34 -17.26 -2.01 -40.70
C GLY A 34 -16.09 -2.98 -40.49
N GLU A 35 -15.59 -3.10 -39.27
CA GLU A 35 -14.76 -4.21 -38.79
C GLU A 35 -15.72 -5.29 -38.25
N THR A 36 -15.62 -6.48 -38.79
CA THR A 36 -16.34 -7.66 -38.27
C THR A 36 -15.86 -7.91 -36.85
N ASP A 37 -16.78 -7.96 -35.87
CA ASP A 37 -16.49 -8.31 -34.48
C ASP A 37 -15.69 -9.62 -34.42
N ILE A 38 -14.50 -9.56 -33.83
CA ILE A 38 -13.62 -10.71 -33.71
C ILE A 38 -14.08 -11.51 -32.49
N VAL A 39 -14.60 -12.73 -32.73
CA VAL A 39 -15.02 -13.62 -31.66
C VAL A 39 -13.79 -14.16 -30.94
N LEU A 40 -13.67 -13.85 -29.65
CA LEU A 40 -12.63 -14.32 -28.74
C LEU A 40 -13.00 -15.71 -28.15
N ALA A 41 -14.25 -15.86 -27.70
CA ALA A 41 -14.83 -17.13 -27.27
C ALA A 41 -16.34 -17.16 -27.56
N GLN A 42 -16.89 -18.35 -27.77
CA GLN A 42 -18.35 -18.56 -27.94
C GLN A 42 -18.76 -19.97 -27.52
N ASP A 43 -19.87 -20.09 -26.80
CA ASP A 43 -20.45 -21.36 -26.37
C ASP A 43 -19.44 -22.31 -25.69
N GLY A 44 -18.58 -21.75 -24.80
CA GLY A 44 -17.54 -22.50 -24.09
C GLY A 44 -16.39 -22.99 -24.97
N ARG A 45 -16.14 -22.33 -26.12
CA ARG A 45 -15.06 -22.68 -27.06
C ARG A 45 -14.29 -21.44 -27.50
N THR A 46 -13.00 -21.61 -27.74
CA THR A 46 -12.13 -20.60 -28.36
C THR A 46 -11.16 -21.25 -29.35
N ASP A 47 -10.82 -20.51 -30.41
CA ASP A 47 -9.72 -20.84 -31.31
C ASP A 47 -8.42 -20.13 -30.91
N TYR A 48 -8.46 -19.25 -29.89
CA TYR A 48 -7.29 -18.53 -29.40
C TYR A 48 -6.35 -19.46 -28.64
N ILE A 49 -5.06 -19.21 -28.79
CA ILE A 49 -4.00 -19.84 -28.00
C ILE A 49 -3.20 -18.76 -27.28
N ALA A 50 -2.71 -19.08 -26.08
CA ALA A 50 -1.72 -18.27 -25.38
C ALA A 50 -0.32 -18.73 -25.80
N VAL A 51 0.55 -17.80 -26.16
CA VAL A 51 1.93 -18.07 -26.55
C VAL A 51 2.89 -17.43 -25.58
N ILE A 52 3.77 -18.25 -24.98
CA ILE A 52 4.82 -17.82 -24.06
C ILE A 52 6.21 -18.11 -24.66
N PRO A 53 7.31 -17.48 -24.19
CA PRO A 53 8.67 -17.82 -24.62
C PRO A 53 9.01 -19.31 -24.43
N ASP A 54 9.79 -19.90 -25.33
CA ASP A 54 10.25 -21.30 -25.19
C ASP A 54 11.01 -21.53 -23.87
N GLY A 55 11.76 -20.54 -23.40
CA GLY A 55 12.43 -20.51 -22.11
C GLY A 55 11.71 -19.73 -21.02
N ALA A 56 10.36 -19.67 -21.05
CA ALA A 56 9.58 -18.85 -20.09
C ALA A 56 9.99 -19.11 -18.63
N THR A 57 10.07 -18.05 -17.86
CA THR A 57 10.27 -18.10 -16.41
C THR A 57 9.04 -18.66 -15.68
N GLU A 58 9.14 -18.93 -14.38
CA GLU A 58 7.99 -19.34 -13.58
C GLU A 58 6.92 -18.24 -13.52
N ALA A 59 7.32 -16.97 -13.44
CA ALA A 59 6.40 -15.84 -13.40
C ALA A 59 5.59 -15.69 -14.70
N VAL A 60 6.21 -15.83 -15.86
CA VAL A 60 5.50 -15.80 -17.16
C VAL A 60 4.58 -17.01 -17.32
N ARG A 61 4.98 -18.20 -16.82
CA ARG A 61 4.09 -19.38 -16.81
C ARG A 61 2.90 -19.17 -15.90
N TYR A 62 3.13 -18.64 -14.71
CA TYR A 62 2.06 -18.28 -13.78
C TYR A 62 1.07 -17.28 -14.41
N ALA A 63 1.58 -16.24 -15.08
CA ALA A 63 0.72 -15.27 -15.78
C ALA A 63 -0.14 -15.95 -16.87
N ALA A 64 0.43 -16.91 -17.60
CA ALA A 64 -0.33 -17.70 -18.59
C ALA A 64 -1.39 -18.60 -17.93
N ASP A 65 -1.07 -19.21 -16.78
CA ASP A 65 -2.04 -20.03 -16.03
C ASP A 65 -3.17 -19.16 -15.46
N GLU A 66 -2.89 -17.95 -14.97
CA GLU A 66 -3.89 -16.96 -14.53
C GLU A 66 -4.81 -16.56 -15.71
N LEU A 67 -4.24 -16.29 -16.89
CA LEU A 67 -5.06 -16.06 -18.09
C LEU A 67 -5.98 -17.23 -18.37
N VAL A 68 -5.46 -18.46 -18.39
CA VAL A 68 -6.25 -19.66 -18.73
C VAL A 68 -7.39 -19.90 -17.75
N ASN A 69 -7.11 -19.74 -16.46
CA ASN A 69 -8.10 -20.01 -15.41
C ASN A 69 -9.21 -18.94 -15.41
N ASN A 70 -8.84 -17.67 -15.35
CA ASN A 70 -9.83 -16.58 -15.33
C ASN A 70 -10.61 -16.46 -16.66
N PHE A 71 -9.96 -16.76 -17.79
CA PHE A 71 -10.65 -16.82 -19.09
C PHE A 71 -11.69 -17.95 -19.13
N ALA A 72 -11.36 -19.11 -18.53
CA ALA A 72 -12.29 -20.22 -18.44
C ALA A 72 -13.45 -19.92 -17.49
N ASP A 73 -13.19 -19.22 -16.40
CA ASP A 73 -14.22 -18.76 -15.48
C ASP A 73 -15.19 -17.78 -16.16
N ALA A 74 -14.66 -16.84 -16.96
CA ALA A 74 -15.47 -15.87 -17.70
C ALA A 74 -16.28 -16.45 -18.86
N THR A 75 -15.77 -17.46 -19.57
CA THR A 75 -16.31 -17.87 -20.87
C THR A 75 -16.71 -19.34 -20.98
N GLY A 76 -16.33 -20.16 -19.99
CA GLY A 76 -16.39 -21.63 -20.08
C GLY A 76 -15.38 -22.23 -21.06
N ALA A 77 -14.61 -21.42 -21.81
CA ALA A 77 -13.65 -21.86 -22.80
C ALA A 77 -12.23 -21.93 -22.20
N ARG A 78 -11.45 -22.94 -22.58
CA ARG A 78 -10.08 -23.09 -22.11
C ARG A 78 -9.07 -22.79 -23.22
N ILE A 79 -8.25 -21.76 -23.01
CA ILE A 79 -7.13 -21.41 -23.89
C ILE A 79 -6.00 -22.44 -23.73
N SER A 80 -5.41 -22.88 -24.84
CA SER A 80 -4.22 -23.75 -24.81
C SER A 80 -2.96 -22.91 -24.75
N VAL A 81 -2.05 -23.22 -23.81
CA VAL A 81 -0.74 -22.57 -23.72
C VAL A 81 0.28 -23.35 -24.56
N VAL A 82 1.03 -22.66 -25.40
CA VAL A 82 2.11 -23.20 -26.23
C VAL A 82 3.32 -22.28 -26.17
N THR A 83 4.49 -22.80 -26.56
CA THR A 83 5.70 -21.97 -26.69
C THR A 83 5.77 -21.28 -28.05
N ASP A 84 6.60 -20.26 -28.16
CA ASP A 84 6.85 -19.51 -29.38
C ASP A 84 7.83 -20.21 -30.35
N ALA A 85 8.32 -21.40 -30.00
CA ALA A 85 9.25 -22.17 -30.83
C ALA A 85 8.73 -22.39 -32.26
N GLY A 86 9.41 -21.80 -33.23
CA GLY A 86 9.06 -21.88 -34.66
C GLY A 86 7.86 -21.03 -35.07
N ARG A 87 7.42 -20.09 -34.25
CA ARG A 87 6.35 -19.14 -34.55
C ARG A 87 6.91 -17.80 -34.97
N SER A 88 6.12 -17.03 -35.68
CA SER A 88 6.41 -15.63 -36.06
C SER A 88 5.14 -14.82 -36.01
N PHE A 89 5.28 -13.53 -35.92
CA PHE A 89 4.15 -12.59 -35.89
C PHE A 89 3.33 -12.68 -37.19
N ASN A 90 2.01 -12.76 -37.03
CA ASN A 90 1.02 -12.60 -38.09
C ASN A 90 -0.28 -12.06 -37.46
N SER A 91 -0.73 -10.89 -37.89
CA SER A 91 -1.93 -10.21 -37.36
C SER A 91 -3.26 -10.97 -37.58
N GLU A 92 -3.28 -11.97 -38.46
CA GLU A 92 -4.46 -12.80 -38.71
C GLU A 92 -4.56 -14.02 -37.76
N ASP A 93 -3.48 -14.30 -37.02
CA ASP A 93 -3.45 -15.43 -36.09
C ASP A 93 -4.21 -15.12 -34.80
N LYS A 94 -5.04 -16.04 -34.34
CA LYS A 94 -5.77 -15.93 -33.05
C LYS A 94 -4.83 -16.27 -31.88
N VAL A 95 -4.04 -15.30 -31.46
CA VAL A 95 -2.98 -15.47 -30.49
C VAL A 95 -3.04 -14.37 -29.41
N ILE A 96 -2.84 -14.77 -28.16
CA ILE A 96 -2.48 -13.90 -27.05
C ILE A 96 -1.03 -14.21 -26.68
N SER A 97 -0.12 -13.33 -27.07
CA SER A 97 1.32 -13.44 -26.82
C SER A 97 1.66 -12.81 -25.47
N ILE A 98 2.34 -13.54 -24.58
CA ILE A 98 2.65 -13.14 -23.22
C ILE A 98 4.17 -13.13 -23.01
N GLY A 99 4.71 -11.95 -22.73
CA GLY A 99 6.12 -11.73 -22.45
C GLY A 99 6.99 -11.62 -23.70
N GLU A 100 8.28 -11.85 -23.55
CA GLU A 100 9.33 -11.67 -24.58
C GLU A 100 9.34 -12.82 -25.60
N THR A 101 8.30 -12.89 -26.43
CA THR A 101 8.14 -13.91 -27.47
C THR A 101 8.67 -13.46 -28.84
N THR A 102 8.91 -14.42 -29.73
CA THR A 102 9.19 -14.13 -31.16
C THR A 102 8.03 -13.41 -31.85
N ILE A 103 6.79 -13.55 -31.34
CA ILE A 103 5.62 -12.82 -31.83
C ILE A 103 5.71 -11.35 -31.44
N LYS A 104 6.05 -11.05 -30.19
CA LYS A 104 6.28 -9.68 -29.69
C LYS A 104 7.41 -9.01 -30.50
N GLU A 105 8.52 -9.70 -30.70
CA GLU A 105 9.64 -9.20 -31.51
C GLU A 105 9.18 -8.88 -32.94
N GLY A 106 8.46 -9.80 -33.58
CA GLY A 106 7.97 -9.63 -34.96
C GLY A 106 6.88 -8.57 -35.11
N SER A 107 6.13 -8.24 -34.06
CA SER A 107 5.11 -7.18 -34.05
C SER A 107 5.72 -5.75 -34.04
N GLY A 108 6.97 -5.63 -33.60
CA GLY A 108 7.65 -4.36 -33.40
C GLY A 108 7.26 -3.63 -32.12
N LEU A 109 6.49 -4.27 -31.21
CA LEU A 109 6.18 -3.69 -29.90
C LEU A 109 7.48 -3.52 -29.10
N THR A 110 7.75 -2.29 -28.68
CA THR A 110 8.89 -1.97 -27.82
C THR A 110 8.40 -1.69 -26.39
N VAL A 111 9.08 -2.28 -25.42
CA VAL A 111 8.90 -2.06 -23.99
C VAL A 111 10.22 -1.58 -23.42
N SER A 112 10.22 -0.52 -22.64
CA SER A 112 11.39 0.07 -22.00
C SER A 112 11.15 0.21 -20.50
N VAL A 113 12.06 -0.31 -19.68
CA VAL A 113 12.02 -0.16 -18.22
C VAL A 113 12.16 1.30 -17.81
N GLU A 114 12.90 2.11 -18.57
CA GLU A 114 13.04 3.54 -18.30
C GLU A 114 11.70 4.29 -18.47
N GLU A 115 10.83 3.82 -19.36
CA GLU A 115 9.50 4.42 -19.59
C GLU A 115 8.45 3.86 -18.61
N LEU A 116 8.46 2.55 -18.40
CA LEU A 116 7.36 1.83 -17.74
C LEU A 116 7.68 1.35 -16.33
N THR A 117 8.92 1.47 -15.87
CA THR A 117 9.45 0.74 -14.69
C THR A 117 9.46 -0.78 -14.91
N GLU A 118 9.88 -1.55 -13.92
CA GLU A 118 9.88 -3.03 -13.99
C GLU A 118 8.44 -3.57 -14.07
N ASP A 119 7.52 -3.01 -13.29
CA ASP A 119 6.14 -3.50 -13.12
C ASP A 119 5.13 -2.97 -14.16
N GLY A 120 5.49 -1.97 -14.95
CA GLY A 120 4.63 -1.45 -16.00
C GLY A 120 4.55 -2.38 -17.21
N TYR A 121 3.55 -2.20 -18.06
CA TYR A 121 3.27 -3.07 -19.19
C TYR A 121 2.70 -2.33 -20.40
N LYS A 122 2.75 -3.00 -21.55
CA LYS A 122 2.00 -2.64 -22.76
C LYS A 122 1.13 -3.81 -23.20
N ILE A 123 -0.08 -3.48 -23.65
CA ILE A 123 -1.02 -4.38 -24.31
C ILE A 123 -1.34 -3.78 -25.66
N GLU A 124 -1.06 -4.49 -26.73
CA GLU A 124 -1.29 -4.00 -28.08
C GLU A 124 -1.99 -5.06 -28.92
N ARG A 125 -3.09 -4.66 -29.57
CA ARG A 125 -3.85 -5.51 -30.48
C ARG A 125 -3.43 -5.22 -31.92
N TYR A 126 -3.11 -6.25 -32.66
CA TYR A 126 -2.82 -6.24 -34.09
C TYR A 126 -3.78 -7.22 -34.79
N GLY A 127 -4.93 -6.73 -35.25
CA GLY A 127 -5.97 -7.59 -35.85
C GLY A 127 -6.49 -8.65 -34.86
N ASN A 128 -6.21 -9.92 -35.14
CA ASN A 128 -6.58 -11.03 -34.25
C ASN A 128 -5.53 -11.32 -33.16
N THR A 129 -4.32 -10.79 -33.29
CA THR A 129 -3.22 -11.03 -32.33
C THR A 129 -3.20 -9.97 -31.24
N VAL A 130 -3.10 -10.36 -29.99
CA VAL A 130 -2.84 -9.51 -28.84
C VAL A 130 -1.42 -9.79 -28.33
N VAL A 131 -0.66 -8.75 -28.04
CA VAL A 131 0.67 -8.84 -27.45
C VAL A 131 0.68 -8.15 -26.10
N ILE A 132 1.06 -8.88 -25.06
CA ILE A 132 1.15 -8.40 -23.66
C ILE A 132 2.60 -8.56 -23.22
N CYS A 133 3.26 -7.47 -22.83
CA CYS A 133 4.64 -7.50 -22.37
C CYS A 133 4.90 -6.41 -21.33
N GLY A 134 5.57 -6.75 -20.24
CA GLY A 134 5.97 -5.83 -19.17
C GLY A 134 7.42 -5.38 -19.26
N GLY A 135 7.80 -4.45 -18.38
CA GLY A 135 9.19 -4.05 -18.15
C GLY A 135 10.02 -5.22 -17.60
N ASP A 136 9.39 -6.06 -16.78
CA ASP A 136 9.90 -7.37 -16.38
C ASP A 136 8.77 -8.43 -16.41
N ASP A 137 9.02 -9.59 -15.81
CA ASP A 137 8.05 -10.69 -15.74
C ASP A 137 6.83 -10.34 -14.87
N SER A 138 7.02 -9.57 -13.81
CA SER A 138 5.90 -9.07 -12.98
C SER A 138 5.03 -8.12 -13.77
N GLY A 139 5.62 -7.16 -14.48
CA GLY A 139 4.90 -6.26 -15.38
C GLY A 139 4.13 -7.03 -16.46
N THR A 140 4.69 -8.12 -16.99
CA THR A 140 3.99 -9.00 -17.93
C THR A 140 2.76 -9.65 -17.30
N ALA A 141 2.85 -10.14 -16.06
CA ALA A 141 1.71 -10.71 -15.34
C ALA A 141 0.64 -9.65 -15.02
N PHE A 142 1.05 -8.45 -14.63
CA PHE A 142 0.12 -7.33 -14.40
C PHE A 142 -0.59 -6.90 -15.69
N GLY A 143 0.10 -6.97 -16.84
CA GLY A 143 -0.53 -6.80 -18.15
C GLY A 143 -1.57 -7.88 -18.47
N VAL A 144 -1.38 -9.12 -18.00
CA VAL A 144 -2.39 -10.18 -18.13
C VAL A 144 -3.63 -9.86 -17.28
N TYR A 145 -3.46 -9.41 -16.04
CA TYR A 145 -4.60 -8.97 -15.22
C TYR A 145 -5.32 -7.78 -15.85
N GLU A 146 -4.58 -6.83 -16.42
CA GLU A 146 -5.20 -5.71 -17.14
C GLU A 146 -5.98 -6.16 -18.38
N PHE A 147 -5.45 -7.11 -19.16
CA PHE A 147 -6.18 -7.71 -20.27
C PHE A 147 -7.51 -8.33 -19.78
N LEU A 148 -7.49 -9.06 -18.67
CA LEU A 148 -8.70 -9.64 -18.08
C LEU A 148 -9.66 -8.56 -17.57
N THR A 149 -9.15 -7.50 -16.93
CA THR A 149 -9.96 -6.34 -16.49
C THR A 149 -10.65 -5.68 -17.68
N GLN A 150 -9.89 -5.36 -18.72
CA GLN A 150 -10.45 -4.73 -19.90
C GLN A 150 -11.43 -5.65 -20.65
N GLN A 151 -11.15 -6.92 -20.71
CA GLN A 151 -11.95 -7.86 -21.50
C GLN A 151 -13.21 -8.33 -20.75
N PHE A 152 -13.12 -8.56 -19.43
CA PHE A 152 -14.12 -9.23 -18.63
C PHE A 152 -14.40 -8.56 -17.28
N HIS A 153 -13.97 -7.32 -17.07
CA HIS A 153 -14.10 -6.59 -15.80
C HIS A 153 -13.53 -7.38 -14.59
N TYR A 154 -12.40 -8.09 -14.81
CA TYR A 154 -11.70 -8.79 -13.72
C TYR A 154 -11.29 -7.80 -12.63
N GLU A 155 -11.65 -8.10 -11.38
CA GLU A 155 -11.23 -7.35 -10.20
C GLU A 155 -11.03 -8.28 -9.00
N ILE A 156 -10.05 -7.98 -8.14
CA ILE A 156 -9.80 -8.71 -6.91
C ILE A 156 -10.08 -7.84 -5.70
N TYR A 157 -11.08 -8.20 -4.91
CA TYR A 157 -11.46 -7.47 -3.70
C TYR A 157 -10.87 -8.08 -2.43
N ALA A 158 -10.71 -9.41 -2.39
CA ALA A 158 -10.09 -10.14 -1.31
C ALA A 158 -9.47 -11.44 -1.84
N PHE A 159 -8.70 -12.14 -1.00
CA PHE A 159 -8.09 -13.42 -1.40
C PHE A 159 -9.12 -14.49 -1.81
N ASP A 160 -10.36 -14.37 -1.31
CA ASP A 160 -11.51 -15.25 -1.58
C ASP A 160 -12.61 -14.55 -2.39
N GLU A 161 -12.36 -13.38 -2.95
CA GLU A 161 -13.34 -12.62 -3.74
C GLU A 161 -12.69 -12.03 -5.00
N ILE A 162 -12.83 -12.78 -6.08
CA ILE A 162 -12.49 -12.34 -7.42
C ILE A 162 -13.79 -12.13 -8.18
N TYR A 163 -13.93 -11.01 -8.84
CA TYR A 163 -15.03 -10.72 -9.74
C TYR A 163 -14.57 -10.85 -11.18
N ILE A 164 -15.38 -11.45 -12.01
CA ILE A 164 -15.22 -11.51 -13.46
C ILE A 164 -16.58 -11.70 -14.12
N ASP A 165 -16.83 -10.99 -15.23
CA ASP A 165 -18.08 -11.11 -15.98
C ASP A 165 -18.21 -12.45 -16.69
N ASP A 166 -19.38 -13.08 -16.60
CA ASP A 166 -19.76 -14.22 -17.43
C ASP A 166 -20.10 -13.78 -18.85
N ALA A 167 -19.59 -14.49 -19.86
CA ALA A 167 -19.83 -14.19 -21.26
C ALA A 167 -20.03 -15.47 -22.11
N ASP A 168 -21.27 -15.75 -22.50
CA ASP A 168 -21.57 -16.83 -23.47
C ASP A 168 -20.90 -16.60 -24.83
N THR A 169 -20.76 -15.32 -25.22
CA THR A 169 -19.99 -14.88 -26.38
C THR A 169 -19.16 -13.66 -26.00
N ALA A 170 -17.85 -13.79 -26.10
CA ALA A 170 -16.90 -12.71 -25.89
C ALA A 170 -16.31 -12.24 -27.23
N TYR A 171 -16.25 -10.93 -27.42
CA TYR A 171 -15.59 -10.29 -28.56
C TYR A 171 -14.29 -9.64 -28.11
N LEU A 172 -13.26 -9.77 -28.93
CA LEU A 172 -11.97 -9.15 -28.65
C LEU A 172 -12.08 -7.62 -28.74
N LYS A 173 -11.89 -6.94 -27.63
CA LYS A 173 -11.89 -5.47 -27.55
C LYS A 173 -10.68 -4.87 -28.29
N ASP A 174 -10.81 -3.63 -28.65
CA ASP A 174 -9.67 -2.85 -29.15
C ASP A 174 -8.78 -2.44 -27.98
N LEU A 175 -7.48 -2.81 -28.02
CA LEU A 175 -6.57 -2.70 -26.90
C LEU A 175 -5.26 -2.04 -27.34
N HIS A 176 -5.02 -0.83 -26.82
CA HIS A 176 -3.80 -0.03 -27.01
C HIS A 176 -3.46 0.60 -25.65
N ILE A 177 -2.82 -0.17 -24.78
CA ILE A 177 -2.60 0.20 -23.38
C ILE A 177 -1.11 0.27 -23.10
N ALA A 178 -0.70 1.33 -22.45
CA ALA A 178 0.60 1.44 -21.78
C ALA A 178 0.35 2.01 -20.39
N ASP A 179 0.71 1.25 -19.37
CA ASP A 179 0.45 1.62 -17.98
C ASP A 179 1.63 1.25 -17.08
N ARG A 180 1.77 2.00 -15.99
CA ARG A 180 2.80 1.80 -14.98
C ARG A 180 2.32 2.25 -13.62
N PRO A 181 2.82 1.65 -12.54
CA PRO A 181 2.45 2.09 -11.19
C PRO A 181 2.97 3.50 -10.87
N SER A 182 2.23 4.20 -10.01
CA SER A 182 2.66 5.49 -9.44
C SER A 182 3.90 5.36 -8.58
N PHE A 183 4.10 4.21 -7.94
CA PHE A 183 5.29 3.90 -7.11
C PHE A 183 5.93 2.60 -7.55
N GLU A 184 7.28 2.56 -7.64
CA GLU A 184 8.04 1.35 -7.99
C GLU A 184 7.86 0.24 -6.93
N TYR A 185 7.88 0.60 -5.64
CA TYR A 185 7.66 -0.32 -4.52
C TYR A 185 6.33 -0.01 -3.84
N ARG A 186 5.50 -1.02 -3.74
CA ARG A 186 4.14 -0.93 -3.19
C ARG A 186 3.95 -2.08 -2.23
N ASP A 187 3.99 -1.77 -0.94
CA ASP A 187 3.85 -2.77 0.11
C ASP A 187 2.72 -2.38 1.08
N THR A 188 1.91 -3.34 1.44
CA THR A 188 1.02 -3.26 2.59
C THR A 188 1.10 -4.60 3.31
N ASP A 189 1.29 -4.57 4.61
CA ASP A 189 1.32 -5.77 5.42
C ASP A 189 -0.06 -6.14 5.99
N GLY A 190 -0.11 -7.00 6.98
CA GLY A 190 -1.36 -7.51 7.52
C GLY A 190 -1.93 -8.64 6.65
N LEU A 191 -3.04 -8.43 5.95
CA LEU A 191 -3.69 -9.50 5.17
C LEU A 191 -2.78 -10.09 4.07
N THR A 192 -1.97 -9.27 3.43
CA THR A 192 -1.09 -9.70 2.33
C THR A 192 0.11 -10.52 2.79
N ASP A 193 0.47 -10.48 4.08
CA ASP A 193 1.54 -11.30 4.64
C ASP A 193 1.12 -12.77 4.81
N TYR A 194 -0.18 -13.02 4.87
CA TYR A 194 -0.73 -14.37 5.00
C TYR A 194 -1.08 -15.02 3.67
N ASN A 195 -1.07 -14.25 2.55
CA ASN A 195 -1.37 -14.76 1.23
C ASN A 195 -0.61 -13.98 0.15
N HIS A 196 0.52 -14.55 -0.29
CA HIS A 196 1.40 -13.94 -1.30
C HIS A 196 0.76 -13.87 -2.69
N GLU A 197 -0.09 -14.84 -3.04
CA GLU A 197 -0.81 -14.83 -4.31
C GLU A 197 -1.79 -13.66 -4.36
N PHE A 198 -2.50 -13.39 -3.26
CA PHE A 198 -3.36 -12.21 -3.14
C PHE A 198 -2.56 -10.91 -3.28
N ALA A 199 -1.42 -10.79 -2.60
CA ALA A 199 -0.54 -9.63 -2.74
C ALA A 199 -0.11 -9.42 -4.21
N TYR A 200 0.23 -10.49 -4.91
CA TYR A 200 0.63 -10.44 -6.31
C TYR A 200 -0.52 -10.01 -7.24
N ARG A 201 -1.71 -10.59 -7.07
CA ARG A 201 -2.91 -10.21 -7.82
C ARG A 201 -3.32 -8.75 -7.57
N LEU A 202 -3.06 -8.21 -6.39
CA LEU A 202 -3.21 -6.78 -6.07
C LEU A 202 -2.11 -5.90 -6.70
N ARG A 203 -1.21 -6.45 -7.51
CA ARG A 203 -0.08 -5.78 -8.16
C ARG A 203 0.87 -5.11 -7.16
N LEU A 204 1.02 -5.69 -5.96
CA LEU A 204 1.98 -5.22 -4.96
C LEU A 204 3.41 -5.69 -5.31
N ARG A 205 4.40 -4.89 -4.90
CA ARG A 205 5.82 -5.25 -4.92
C ARG A 205 6.37 -5.07 -3.50
N LYS A 206 6.36 -6.17 -2.73
CA LYS A 206 6.62 -6.14 -1.29
C LYS A 206 8.10 -6.03 -0.97
N TRP A 207 8.45 -5.19 0.01
CA TRP A 207 9.81 -5.08 0.52
C TRP A 207 10.25 -6.28 1.36
N ASN A 208 9.30 -6.98 1.96
CA ASN A 208 9.57 -8.10 2.84
C ASN A 208 8.73 -9.31 2.44
N SER A 209 9.22 -10.08 1.48
CA SER A 209 8.65 -11.39 1.17
C SER A 209 9.74 -12.42 1.12
N SER A 210 9.57 -13.52 1.87
CA SER A 210 10.51 -14.64 1.88
C SER A 210 10.24 -15.68 0.80
N GLU A 211 9.11 -15.58 0.07
CA GLU A 211 8.70 -16.55 -0.93
C GLU A 211 9.02 -16.05 -2.34
N ALA A 212 10.15 -16.52 -2.85
CA ALA A 212 10.64 -16.23 -4.21
C ALA A 212 9.83 -16.91 -5.32
N GLN A 213 8.69 -17.57 -5.01
CA GLN A 213 7.94 -18.39 -5.94
C GLN A 213 7.43 -17.61 -7.17
N TYR A 214 7.26 -16.27 -7.03
CA TYR A 214 6.68 -15.43 -8.08
C TYR A 214 7.59 -14.28 -8.53
N ASP A 215 8.82 -14.16 -8.04
CA ASP A 215 9.81 -13.09 -8.32
C ASP A 215 9.33 -11.63 -8.12
N TYR A 216 8.16 -11.42 -7.51
CA TYR A 216 7.61 -10.09 -7.22
C TYR A 216 8.13 -9.48 -5.92
N SER A 217 8.95 -10.22 -5.19
CA SER A 217 9.53 -9.73 -3.94
C SER A 217 10.72 -8.84 -4.19
N ALA A 218 10.62 -7.60 -3.73
CA ALA A 218 11.76 -6.69 -3.68
C ALA A 218 12.72 -6.98 -2.51
N SER A 219 12.53 -8.06 -1.74
CA SER A 219 13.40 -8.40 -0.61
C SER A 219 14.85 -8.65 -1.04
N LYS A 220 15.07 -9.21 -2.22
CA LYS A 220 16.40 -9.40 -2.83
C LYS A 220 17.11 -8.10 -3.16
N ASP A 221 16.36 -7.02 -3.36
CA ASP A 221 16.93 -5.70 -3.66
C ASP A 221 17.62 -5.07 -2.44
N TRP A 222 17.33 -5.55 -1.22
CA TRP A 222 17.82 -4.98 0.03
C TRP A 222 19.04 -5.70 0.60
N ILE A 223 20.18 -5.02 0.64
CA ILE A 223 21.41 -5.48 1.27
C ILE A 223 21.40 -5.05 2.73
N GLY A 224 21.52 -6.02 3.63
CA GLY A 224 21.42 -5.83 5.07
C GLY A 224 20.00 -5.90 5.64
N GLY A 225 18.99 -5.92 4.76
CA GLY A 225 17.57 -5.93 5.13
C GLY A 225 16.88 -4.59 4.88
N HIS A 226 15.55 -4.58 4.93
CA HIS A 226 14.73 -3.41 4.57
C HIS A 226 14.36 -2.52 5.76
N CYS A 227 14.65 -2.91 7.01
CA CYS A 227 14.25 -2.21 8.23
C CYS A 227 15.46 -1.68 9.00
N HIS A 228 15.60 -1.95 10.28
CA HIS A 228 16.70 -1.55 11.15
C HIS A 228 17.94 -2.43 10.91
N THR A 229 19.13 -1.85 10.68
CA THR A 229 20.27 -2.61 10.15
C THR A 229 21.61 -2.33 10.81
N PHE A 230 21.73 -1.40 11.74
CA PHE A 230 23.01 -1.13 12.38
C PHE A 230 23.63 -2.39 13.00
N TYR A 231 22.80 -3.21 13.68
CA TYR A 231 23.27 -4.47 14.26
C TYR A 231 23.38 -5.62 13.25
N THR A 232 22.82 -5.45 12.04
CA THR A 232 23.11 -6.37 10.93
C THR A 232 24.56 -6.19 10.44
N PHE A 233 25.01 -4.96 10.29
CA PHE A 233 26.38 -4.65 9.86
C PHE A 233 27.40 -4.78 11.01
N ILE A 234 27.02 -4.41 12.24
CA ILE A 234 27.85 -4.52 13.45
C ILE A 234 27.12 -5.39 14.50
N PRO A 235 27.09 -6.73 14.33
CA PRO A 235 26.39 -7.62 15.25
C PRO A 235 26.92 -7.50 16.66
N LYS A 236 26.03 -7.18 17.62
CA LYS A 236 26.38 -6.94 19.01
C LYS A 236 26.98 -8.17 19.70
N ASP A 237 26.50 -9.34 19.37
CA ASP A 237 27.01 -10.62 19.88
C ASP A 237 28.44 -10.92 19.42
N LYS A 238 28.85 -10.41 18.27
CA LYS A 238 30.19 -10.60 17.71
C LYS A 238 31.21 -9.59 18.25
N TYR A 239 30.81 -8.33 18.43
CA TYR A 239 31.76 -7.25 18.69
C TYR A 239 31.74 -6.69 20.11
N TYR A 240 30.64 -6.88 20.87
CA TYR A 240 30.45 -6.18 22.15
C TYR A 240 31.50 -6.50 23.21
N ASP A 241 31.98 -7.73 23.29
CA ASP A 241 32.94 -8.11 24.34
C ASP A 241 34.31 -7.43 24.17
N GLU A 242 34.72 -7.20 22.91
CA GLU A 242 36.01 -6.62 22.56
C GLU A 242 35.94 -5.09 22.34
N HIS A 243 34.76 -4.58 21.90
CA HIS A 243 34.57 -3.18 21.48
C HIS A 243 33.33 -2.56 22.15
N LYS A 244 33.34 -2.51 23.49
CA LYS A 244 32.20 -1.94 24.25
C LYS A 244 31.95 -0.48 23.93
N GLU A 245 32.99 0.26 23.55
CA GLU A 245 32.94 1.66 23.15
C GLU A 245 32.19 1.90 21.84
N TRP A 246 32.00 0.87 21.00
CA TRP A 246 31.21 0.97 19.79
C TRP A 246 29.70 0.96 20.07
N PHE A 247 29.29 0.45 21.23
CA PHE A 247 27.91 0.29 21.63
C PHE A 247 27.60 1.19 22.83
N SER A 248 26.67 2.11 22.66
CA SER A 248 26.26 2.99 23.73
C SER A 248 24.73 2.99 23.85
N GLY A 249 24.23 2.52 24.97
CA GLY A 249 22.81 2.30 25.12
C GLY A 249 22.32 1.16 24.20
N ASN A 250 21.38 1.51 23.32
CA ASN A 250 20.78 0.58 22.34
C ASN A 250 21.16 0.93 20.89
N GLN A 251 22.15 1.79 20.69
CA GLN A 251 22.59 2.25 19.38
C GLN A 251 24.12 2.17 19.26
N LEU A 252 24.64 2.30 18.06
CA LEU A 252 26.06 2.41 17.80
C LEU A 252 26.59 3.82 18.15
N CYS A 253 27.89 3.91 18.40
CA CYS A 253 28.61 5.18 18.55
C CYS A 253 29.01 5.71 17.16
N LEU A 254 28.18 6.54 16.53
CA LEU A 254 28.33 6.94 15.13
C LEU A 254 29.56 7.84 14.86
N THR A 255 30.24 8.34 15.91
CA THR A 255 31.48 9.12 15.79
C THR A 255 32.74 8.26 16.00
N ASN A 256 32.60 6.94 16.25
CA ASN A 256 33.75 6.07 16.43
C ASN A 256 34.31 5.61 15.08
N GLU A 257 35.54 6.08 14.74
CA GLU A 257 36.14 5.82 13.43
C GLU A 257 36.52 4.35 13.18
N GLU A 258 36.89 3.60 14.23
CA GLU A 258 37.18 2.15 14.09
C GLU A 258 35.91 1.39 13.79
N MET A 259 34.79 1.72 14.45
CA MET A 259 33.49 1.14 14.18
C MET A 259 33.01 1.46 12.75
N LYS A 260 33.18 2.73 12.28
CA LYS A 260 32.86 3.11 10.90
C LYS A 260 33.65 2.29 9.89
N ALA A 261 34.94 2.11 10.09
CA ALA A 261 35.80 1.32 9.20
C ALA A 261 35.36 -0.16 9.14
N GLU A 262 35.00 -0.76 10.28
CA GLU A 262 34.51 -2.14 10.31
C GLU A 262 33.09 -2.23 9.70
N PHE A 263 32.24 -1.20 9.88
CA PHE A 263 30.93 -1.12 9.23
C PHE A 263 31.06 -1.14 7.69
N VAL A 264 31.92 -0.27 7.13
CA VAL A 264 32.21 -0.24 5.68
C VAL A 264 32.68 -1.59 5.18
N LYS A 265 33.62 -2.22 5.88
CA LYS A 265 34.15 -3.55 5.53
C LYS A 265 33.05 -4.62 5.52
N ASN A 266 32.18 -4.65 6.53
CA ASN A 266 31.08 -5.62 6.61
C ASN A 266 30.00 -5.33 5.55
N ALA A 267 29.70 -4.06 5.26
CA ALA A 267 28.79 -3.66 4.19
C ALA A 267 29.31 -4.11 2.81
N ILE A 268 30.60 -3.90 2.52
CA ILE A 268 31.24 -4.37 1.30
C ILE A 268 31.15 -5.90 1.16
N GLN A 269 31.35 -6.64 2.26
CA GLN A 269 31.22 -8.10 2.23
C GLN A 269 29.77 -8.51 1.91
N MET A 270 28.77 -7.87 2.53
CA MET A 270 27.37 -8.14 2.24
C MET A 270 27.00 -7.77 0.80
N ILE A 271 27.56 -6.69 0.26
CA ILE A 271 27.36 -6.31 -1.14
C ILE A 271 27.92 -7.40 -2.08
N LYS A 272 29.10 -7.97 -1.77
CA LYS A 272 29.69 -9.07 -2.54
C LYS A 272 28.86 -10.35 -2.47
N ASP A 273 28.27 -10.61 -1.30
CA ASP A 273 27.43 -11.80 -1.06
C ASP A 273 26.02 -11.69 -1.69
N ASN A 274 25.61 -10.47 -2.06
CA ASN A 274 24.32 -10.16 -2.67
C ASN A 274 24.51 -9.43 -4.01
N PRO A 275 24.91 -10.13 -5.07
CA PRO A 275 25.27 -9.53 -6.35
C PRO A 275 24.11 -8.80 -7.03
N ASP A 276 22.87 -9.23 -6.81
CA ASP A 276 21.65 -8.65 -7.40
C ASP A 276 21.02 -7.55 -6.52
N GLY A 277 21.52 -7.35 -5.31
CA GLY A 277 21.00 -6.32 -4.41
C GLY A 277 21.25 -4.90 -4.94
N LYS A 278 20.25 -4.04 -4.82
CA LYS A 278 20.23 -2.67 -5.36
C LYS A 278 20.41 -1.61 -4.28
N TYR A 279 19.86 -1.86 -3.08
CA TYR A 279 19.82 -0.89 -1.98
C TYR A 279 20.62 -1.38 -0.78
N VAL A 280 21.57 -0.57 -0.31
CA VAL A 280 22.23 -0.75 0.98
C VAL A 280 21.46 0.07 2.02
N ASN A 281 20.74 -0.59 2.91
CA ASN A 281 19.97 0.09 3.94
C ASN A 281 20.81 0.29 5.19
N ILE A 282 21.08 1.56 5.55
CA ILE A 282 21.92 1.95 6.68
C ILE A 282 21.03 2.70 7.67
N ALA A 283 20.37 1.96 8.57
CA ALA A 283 19.32 2.49 9.42
C ALA A 283 19.55 2.14 10.90
N GLU A 284 19.28 3.13 11.77
CA GLU A 284 19.32 2.96 13.23
C GLU A 284 18.37 1.87 13.72
N GLU A 285 18.69 1.29 14.90
CA GLU A 285 17.81 0.32 15.57
C GLU A 285 16.56 1.01 16.13
N ASP A 286 15.47 0.25 16.27
CA ASP A 286 14.18 0.75 16.79
C ASP A 286 14.20 0.94 18.33
N PHE A 287 15.21 1.62 18.82
CA PHE A 287 15.38 1.88 20.24
C PHE A 287 15.84 3.31 20.49
N ALA A 288 15.23 3.95 21.48
CA ALA A 288 15.78 5.18 22.04
C ALA A 288 17.13 4.92 22.73
N GLY A 289 17.92 5.96 22.90
CA GLY A 289 19.17 5.88 23.66
C GLY A 289 20.41 5.87 22.77
N PHE A 290 20.55 6.87 21.93
CA PHE A 290 21.78 7.15 21.17
C PHE A 290 22.99 7.42 22.08
N CYS A 291 24.19 7.23 21.54
CA CYS A 291 25.43 7.43 22.25
C CYS A 291 25.55 8.81 22.88
N ASN A 292 26.01 8.85 24.15
CA ASN A 292 26.18 10.09 24.93
C ASN A 292 27.65 10.42 25.19
N CYS A 293 28.60 9.88 24.40
CA CYS A 293 29.97 10.39 24.44
C CYS A 293 30.01 11.86 24.00
N GLN A 294 31.13 12.56 24.31
CA GLN A 294 31.24 14.00 24.05
C GLN A 294 31.06 14.29 22.55
N ASP A 295 31.74 13.54 21.69
CA ASP A 295 31.70 13.73 20.23
C ASP A 295 30.30 13.55 19.66
N CYS A 296 29.59 12.47 20.02
CA CYS A 296 28.21 12.25 19.60
C CYS A 296 27.23 13.31 20.11
N THR A 297 27.48 13.86 21.32
CA THR A 297 26.69 14.93 21.90
C THR A 297 26.92 16.25 21.17
N ASP A 298 28.16 16.56 20.85
CA ASP A 298 28.57 17.76 20.11
C ASP A 298 27.98 17.72 18.67
N GLU A 299 28.07 16.58 17.98
CA GLU A 299 27.49 16.37 16.66
C GLU A 299 25.95 16.61 16.66
N ARG A 300 25.24 15.99 17.60
CA ARG A 300 23.79 16.22 17.72
C ARG A 300 23.41 17.66 18.05
N SER A 301 24.24 18.32 18.84
CA SER A 301 24.04 19.72 19.21
C SER A 301 24.26 20.66 18.02
N ALA A 302 25.20 20.32 17.15
CA ALA A 302 25.55 21.13 15.98
C ALA A 302 24.57 20.91 14.80
N TYR A 303 24.17 19.66 14.56
CA TYR A 303 23.49 19.26 13.32
C TYR A 303 22.07 18.71 13.53
N GLY A 304 21.61 18.56 14.76
CA GLY A 304 20.37 17.85 15.08
C GLY A 304 20.52 16.33 14.98
N MET A 305 19.45 15.59 15.30
CA MET A 305 19.48 14.11 15.28
C MET A 305 19.63 13.59 13.85
N SER A 306 18.85 14.10 12.92
CA SER A 306 18.92 13.69 11.52
C SER A 306 20.28 14.04 10.89
N GLY A 307 20.81 15.24 11.14
CA GLY A 307 22.12 15.63 10.63
C GLY A 307 23.24 14.74 11.16
N TYR A 308 23.20 14.35 12.43
CA TYR A 308 24.12 13.39 13.02
C TYR A 308 24.07 12.02 12.33
N ILE A 309 22.87 11.51 12.01
CA ILE A 309 22.69 10.25 11.29
C ILE A 309 23.16 10.39 9.84
N ILE A 310 22.74 11.44 9.13
CA ILE A 310 23.11 11.66 7.72
C ILE A 310 24.62 11.75 7.53
N ARG A 311 25.34 12.45 8.42
CA ARG A 311 26.80 12.53 8.36
C ARG A 311 27.46 11.16 8.46
N PHE A 312 27.00 10.33 9.41
CA PHE A 312 27.45 8.95 9.52
C PHE A 312 27.14 8.14 8.24
N VAL A 313 25.94 8.22 7.74
CA VAL A 313 25.51 7.48 6.53
C VAL A 313 26.34 7.93 5.32
N ASN A 314 26.56 9.25 5.15
CA ASN A 314 27.43 9.77 4.09
C ASN A 314 28.87 9.25 4.19
N ASP A 315 29.44 9.16 5.40
CA ASP A 315 30.79 8.60 5.62
C ASP A 315 30.85 7.11 5.21
N ILE A 316 29.82 6.33 5.55
CA ILE A 316 29.73 4.91 5.15
C ILE A 316 29.58 4.78 3.64
N ILE A 317 28.72 5.59 3.01
CA ILE A 317 28.56 5.63 1.55
C ILE A 317 29.89 5.94 0.87
N ALA A 318 30.60 6.95 1.32
CA ALA A 318 31.89 7.32 0.75
C ALA A 318 32.91 6.17 0.78
N GLY A 319 32.97 5.42 1.89
CA GLY A 319 33.86 4.26 1.99
C GLY A 319 33.45 3.08 1.11
N ILE A 320 32.16 2.86 0.91
CA ILE A 320 31.64 1.83 -0.01
C ILE A 320 31.91 2.22 -1.46
N GLU A 321 31.66 3.46 -1.83
CA GLU A 321 31.87 3.94 -3.20
C GLU A 321 33.35 3.98 -3.60
N GLU A 322 34.27 4.34 -2.68
CA GLU A 322 35.71 4.23 -2.92
C GLU A 322 36.10 2.80 -3.31
N TRP A 323 35.63 1.79 -2.56
CA TRP A 323 35.83 0.39 -2.90
C TRP A 323 35.18 0.01 -4.23
N LYS A 324 33.94 0.48 -4.47
CA LYS A 324 33.17 0.14 -5.68
C LYS A 324 33.85 0.66 -6.94
N GLU A 325 34.38 1.88 -6.93
CA GLU A 325 35.13 2.47 -8.04
C GLU A 325 36.34 1.62 -8.43
N GLU A 326 37.00 0.96 -7.48
CA GLU A 326 38.16 0.11 -7.72
C GLU A 326 37.79 -1.32 -8.18
N GLU A 327 36.79 -1.95 -7.54
CA GLU A 327 36.52 -3.38 -7.72
C GLU A 327 35.25 -3.68 -8.56
N GLN A 328 34.23 -2.81 -8.56
CA GLN A 328 32.93 -3.00 -9.25
C GLN A 328 32.40 -1.70 -9.87
N PRO A 329 33.15 -1.02 -10.77
CA PRO A 329 32.80 0.31 -11.26
C PRO A 329 31.45 0.39 -11.99
N ASP A 330 31.03 -0.69 -12.63
CA ASP A 330 29.77 -0.74 -13.39
C ASP A 330 28.55 -1.08 -12.52
N ARG A 331 28.75 -1.37 -11.22
CA ARG A 331 27.65 -1.67 -10.31
C ARG A 331 26.97 -0.41 -9.84
N GLU A 332 25.68 -0.31 -10.06
CA GLU A 332 24.85 0.74 -9.49
C GLU A 332 24.35 0.33 -8.11
N LEU A 333 24.68 1.13 -7.09
CA LEU A 333 24.15 0.98 -5.74
C LEU A 333 23.38 2.24 -5.34
N LYS A 334 22.27 2.02 -4.67
CA LYS A 334 21.47 3.04 -4.00
C LYS A 334 21.53 2.78 -2.50
N TYR A 335 21.28 3.80 -1.71
CA TYR A 335 21.34 3.72 -0.26
C TYR A 335 20.01 4.18 0.34
N ALA A 336 19.67 3.69 1.52
CA ALA A 336 18.50 4.16 2.24
C ALA A 336 18.82 4.34 3.73
N THR A 337 18.16 5.30 4.37
CA THR A 337 18.17 5.48 5.83
C THR A 337 16.81 6.02 6.28
N PHE A 338 16.49 5.88 7.56
CA PHE A 338 15.26 6.43 8.10
C PHE A 338 15.35 7.92 8.45
N ALA A 339 14.24 8.62 8.24
CA ALA A 339 13.85 9.82 8.97
C ALA A 339 12.60 9.46 9.79
N TYR A 340 12.81 9.13 11.06
CA TYR A 340 11.82 8.40 11.87
C TYR A 340 11.70 9.04 13.27
N SER A 341 11.58 8.24 14.31
CA SER A 341 11.40 8.67 15.70
C SER A 341 12.63 9.40 16.29
N SER A 342 12.59 9.73 17.58
CA SER A 342 13.70 10.34 18.34
C SER A 342 14.29 11.64 17.77
N GLY A 343 13.49 12.36 16.96
CA GLY A 343 13.88 13.63 16.35
C GLY A 343 14.57 13.52 14.99
N SER A 344 14.83 12.30 14.47
CA SER A 344 15.41 12.12 13.14
C SER A 344 14.42 12.40 12.01
N PHE A 345 13.11 12.44 12.29
CA PHE A 345 12.09 12.88 11.32
C PHE A 345 12.28 14.35 10.90
N ASN A 346 12.77 15.21 11.80
CA ASN A 346 13.03 16.61 11.49
C ASN A 346 14.32 16.75 10.66
N PRO A 347 14.28 17.42 9.47
CA PRO A 347 15.46 17.59 8.63
C PRO A 347 16.52 18.49 9.26
N PRO A 348 17.80 18.33 8.90
CA PRO A 348 18.89 19.16 9.41
C PRO A 348 18.98 20.49 8.63
N VAL A 349 17.92 21.28 8.70
CA VAL A 349 17.80 22.55 7.99
C VAL A 349 17.53 23.71 8.93
N ARG A 350 17.80 24.91 8.47
CA ARG A 350 17.36 26.16 9.08
C ARG A 350 16.51 26.96 8.10
N GLN A 351 15.61 27.77 8.62
CA GLN A 351 14.86 28.69 7.80
C GLN A 351 15.64 29.99 7.58
N THR A 352 15.71 30.44 6.34
CA THR A 352 16.34 31.69 5.94
C THR A 352 15.45 32.90 6.32
N GLU A 353 15.99 34.11 6.20
CA GLU A 353 15.21 35.35 6.39
C GLU A 353 14.05 35.49 5.37
N THR A 354 14.15 34.84 4.22
CA THR A 354 13.10 34.81 3.19
C THR A 354 12.03 33.74 3.44
N GLY A 355 12.25 32.89 4.44
CA GLY A 355 11.35 31.79 4.80
C GLY A 355 11.64 30.46 4.09
N GLU A 356 12.66 30.43 3.22
CA GLU A 356 13.11 29.19 2.56
C GLU A 356 13.90 28.32 3.52
N TYR A 357 14.02 27.02 3.24
CA TYR A 357 14.86 26.11 4.00
C TYR A 357 16.21 25.92 3.32
N GLU A 358 17.27 25.84 4.11
CA GLU A 358 18.61 25.47 3.66
C GLU A 358 19.28 24.53 4.69
N ALA A 359 20.21 23.68 4.24
CA ALA A 359 20.95 22.80 5.13
C ALA A 359 21.71 23.61 6.19
N VAL A 360 21.77 23.12 7.43
CA VAL A 360 22.54 23.78 8.51
C VAL A 360 24.04 23.79 8.21
N ASP A 361 24.51 22.79 7.46
CA ASP A 361 25.88 22.62 6.97
C ASP A 361 25.88 21.74 5.70
N LEU A 362 26.88 21.86 4.84
CA LEU A 362 26.96 21.03 3.62
C LEU A 362 27.14 19.54 3.92
N SER A 363 27.74 19.18 5.04
CA SER A 363 27.97 17.79 5.43
C SER A 363 26.71 17.01 5.81
N VAL A 364 25.58 17.70 6.04
CA VAL A 364 24.29 17.08 6.34
C VAL A 364 23.38 16.96 5.12
N ILE A 365 23.84 17.39 3.94
CA ILE A 365 23.14 17.13 2.70
C ILE A 365 23.27 15.64 2.39
N PRO A 366 22.15 14.91 2.20
CA PRO A 366 22.22 13.49 1.82
C PRO A 366 23.02 13.28 0.52
N ASP A 367 23.82 12.22 0.46
CA ASP A 367 24.47 11.80 -0.79
C ASP A 367 23.41 11.66 -1.90
N GLU A 368 23.79 11.97 -3.13
CA GLU A 368 22.87 11.96 -4.27
C GLU A 368 22.23 10.58 -4.57
N ARG A 369 22.75 9.50 -3.99
CA ARG A 369 22.23 8.12 -4.09
C ARG A 369 21.45 7.68 -2.87
N LEU A 370 21.36 8.55 -1.83
CA LEU A 370 20.71 8.22 -0.57
C LEU A 370 19.23 8.57 -0.59
N TYR A 371 18.38 7.58 -0.43
CA TYR A 371 16.95 7.74 -0.23
C TYR A 371 16.63 7.93 1.26
N ILE A 372 15.91 9.00 1.56
CA ILE A 372 15.39 9.25 2.91
C ILE A 372 14.05 8.56 3.02
N ARG A 373 13.96 7.54 3.88
CA ARG A 373 12.71 6.85 4.18
C ARG A 373 11.99 7.56 5.31
N LEU A 374 10.97 8.33 4.94
CA LEU A 374 10.12 9.05 5.89
C LEU A 374 9.25 8.06 6.64
N GLY A 375 9.33 8.05 7.98
CA GLY A 375 8.46 7.27 8.87
C GLY A 375 7.67 8.19 9.79
N PRO A 376 6.56 8.78 9.33
CA PRO A 376 5.78 9.73 10.13
C PRO A 376 4.90 8.98 11.13
N ILE A 377 5.34 8.84 12.38
CA ILE A 377 4.58 8.14 13.43
C ILE A 377 3.76 9.08 14.33
N ASP A 378 4.13 10.34 14.41
CA ASP A 378 3.54 11.32 15.32
C ASP A 378 2.65 12.35 14.59
N TYR A 379 2.01 11.97 13.48
CA TYR A 379 1.08 12.85 12.76
C TYR A 379 -0.38 12.44 12.94
N CYS A 380 -1.31 13.27 12.47
CA CYS A 380 -2.73 12.99 12.47
C CYS A 380 -3.14 12.31 11.17
N PHE A 381 -3.64 11.09 11.23
CA PHE A 381 -4.02 10.28 10.07
C PHE A 381 -5.37 10.67 9.44
N SER A 382 -6.24 11.37 10.18
CA SER A 382 -7.53 11.87 9.63
C SER A 382 -7.36 13.10 8.73
N HIS A 383 -6.21 13.77 8.78
CA HIS A 383 -5.87 14.91 7.94
C HIS A 383 -4.64 14.61 7.10
N ALA A 384 -4.53 15.23 5.93
CA ALA A 384 -3.34 15.07 5.11
C ALA A 384 -2.06 15.45 5.89
N LEU A 385 -0.97 14.70 5.67
CA LEU A 385 0.32 14.90 6.33
C LEU A 385 0.88 16.31 6.10
N THR A 386 0.54 16.90 4.95
CA THR A 386 0.93 18.25 4.53
C THR A 386 -0.08 19.33 4.89
N ASP A 387 -1.17 19.00 5.60
CA ASP A 387 -2.20 19.97 5.99
C ASP A 387 -1.72 20.87 7.13
N GLU A 388 -1.33 22.10 6.79
CA GLU A 388 -0.91 23.13 7.76
C GLU A 388 -2.06 23.67 8.63
N SER A 389 -3.32 23.38 8.30
CA SER A 389 -4.47 23.75 9.13
C SER A 389 -4.66 22.78 10.29
N CYS A 390 -4.21 21.55 10.17
CA CYS A 390 -4.18 20.56 11.25
C CYS A 390 -3.08 20.91 12.25
N SER A 391 -3.44 21.21 13.48
CA SER A 391 -2.50 21.60 14.53
C SER A 391 -1.42 20.55 14.84
N VAL A 392 -1.70 19.29 14.56
CA VAL A 392 -0.74 18.18 14.70
C VAL A 392 0.17 18.09 13.46
N ASN A 393 -0.40 18.22 12.26
CA ASN A 393 0.35 18.00 11.01
C ASN A 393 1.23 19.18 10.57
N VAL A 394 1.00 20.37 11.12
CA VAL A 394 1.82 21.56 10.79
C VAL A 394 3.33 21.31 10.98
N ALA A 395 3.72 20.51 11.97
CA ALA A 395 5.12 20.18 12.21
C ALA A 395 5.65 19.22 11.13
N SER A 396 4.86 18.22 10.75
CA SER A 396 5.19 17.24 9.71
C SER A 396 5.29 17.90 8.34
N ALA A 397 4.35 18.80 7.99
CA ALA A 397 4.39 19.59 6.76
C ALA A 397 5.70 20.39 6.64
N LYS A 398 6.13 21.05 7.73
CA LYS A 398 7.40 21.78 7.77
C LYS A 398 8.61 20.85 7.65
N ALA A 399 8.58 19.70 8.29
CA ALA A 399 9.67 18.73 8.19
C ALA A 399 9.82 18.21 6.75
N ILE A 400 8.71 17.87 6.08
CA ILE A 400 8.69 17.46 4.68
C ILE A 400 9.23 18.57 3.77
N ALA A 401 8.76 19.80 3.95
CA ALA A 401 9.26 20.95 3.19
C ALA A 401 10.78 21.15 3.39
N GLY A 402 11.27 20.95 4.60
CA GLY A 402 12.70 21.01 4.90
C GLY A 402 13.51 19.89 4.27
N TRP A 403 13.02 18.64 4.26
CA TRP A 403 13.67 17.53 3.55
C TRP A 403 13.74 17.79 2.05
N ARG A 404 12.65 18.26 1.43
CA ARG A 404 12.61 18.62 0.01
C ARG A 404 13.56 19.73 -0.39
N ALA A 405 14.03 20.53 0.55
CA ALA A 405 15.03 21.57 0.28
C ALA A 405 16.46 21.03 0.13
N ILE A 406 16.74 19.80 0.60
CA ILE A 406 18.09 19.22 0.63
C ILE A 406 18.20 17.87 -0.09
N THR A 407 17.09 17.25 -0.52
CA THR A 407 17.07 16.04 -1.35
C THR A 407 15.76 15.93 -2.12
N ASP A 408 15.78 15.16 -3.20
CA ASP A 408 14.61 14.75 -4.00
C ASP A 408 14.38 13.23 -3.98
N ARG A 409 15.11 12.50 -3.13
CA ARG A 409 15.08 11.02 -3.07
C ARG A 409 14.38 10.54 -1.82
N PHE A 410 13.18 10.00 -2.02
CA PHE A 410 12.30 9.60 -0.93
C PHE A 410 11.73 8.20 -1.09
N MET A 411 11.57 7.54 0.04
CA MET A 411 10.68 6.41 0.29
C MET A 411 9.82 6.75 1.51
N VAL A 412 8.72 6.01 1.70
CA VAL A 412 7.82 6.24 2.85
C VAL A 412 7.53 4.92 3.54
N TRP A 413 7.52 4.96 4.86
CA TRP A 413 6.96 3.92 5.73
C TRP A 413 5.83 4.54 6.51
N ASP A 414 4.60 4.28 6.09
CA ASP A 414 3.38 4.85 6.64
C ASP A 414 2.53 3.74 7.32
N TYR A 415 1.38 4.09 7.87
CA TYR A 415 0.57 3.21 8.69
C TYR A 415 -0.91 3.36 8.37
N ASP A 416 -1.72 2.35 8.70
CA ASP A 416 -3.18 2.38 8.48
C ASP A 416 -4.02 1.89 9.66
N VAL A 417 -3.43 1.71 10.84
CA VAL A 417 -4.12 1.29 12.07
C VAL A 417 -3.62 2.09 13.28
N ASN A 418 -4.38 2.03 14.38
CA ASN A 418 -3.87 2.46 15.70
C ASN A 418 -3.23 1.26 16.41
N TYR A 419 -1.96 1.37 16.80
CA TYR A 419 -1.19 0.28 17.41
C TYR A 419 -1.55 -0.03 18.85
N ASP A 420 -2.19 0.91 19.56
CA ASP A 420 -2.78 0.62 20.86
C ASP A 420 -4.13 -0.09 20.76
N HIS A 421 -4.82 -0.03 19.59
CA HIS A 421 -6.17 -0.54 19.40
C HIS A 421 -6.46 -0.90 17.94
N TYR A 422 -6.04 -2.06 17.45
CA TYR A 422 -6.29 -2.51 16.07
C TYR A 422 -7.77 -2.57 15.71
N PHE A 423 -8.63 -2.93 16.65
CA PHE A 423 -10.06 -3.07 16.43
C PHE A 423 -10.84 -1.75 16.53
N MET A 424 -10.18 -0.64 16.83
CA MET A 424 -10.85 0.64 16.84
C MET A 424 -11.01 1.16 15.42
N PHE A 425 -12.18 1.72 15.11
CA PHE A 425 -12.41 2.36 13.83
C PHE A 425 -11.40 3.51 13.64
N PHE A 426 -10.61 3.41 12.59
CA PHE A 426 -9.52 4.33 12.30
C PHE A 426 -9.76 4.97 10.93
N ASP A 427 -10.31 6.20 10.96
CA ASP A 427 -10.71 6.94 9.76
C ASP A 427 -9.51 7.64 9.13
N LEU A 428 -9.12 7.14 7.97
CA LEU A 428 -8.04 7.71 7.15
C LEU A 428 -8.48 7.95 5.69
N TYR A 429 -9.75 7.70 5.37
CA TYR A 429 -10.22 7.66 3.98
C TYR A 429 -10.12 9.00 3.27
N ASP A 430 -10.40 10.11 3.99
CA ASP A 430 -10.34 11.46 3.44
C ASP A 430 -8.89 11.96 3.22
N SER A 431 -7.92 11.43 3.98
CA SER A 431 -6.50 11.80 3.88
C SER A 431 -5.68 10.87 2.98
N LEU A 432 -6.12 9.63 2.75
CA LEU A 432 -5.35 8.58 2.11
C LEU A 432 -4.90 8.98 0.69
N GLN A 433 -5.84 9.29 -0.19
CA GLN A 433 -5.52 9.67 -1.57
C GLN A 433 -4.67 10.95 -1.61
N LYS A 434 -4.97 11.93 -0.75
CA LYS A 434 -4.18 13.17 -0.70
C LYS A 434 -2.74 12.91 -0.27
N ASN A 435 -2.51 12.05 0.73
CA ASN A 435 -1.17 11.68 1.16
C ASN A 435 -0.39 10.96 0.05
N LEU A 436 -1.04 10.00 -0.62
CA LEU A 436 -0.41 9.27 -1.72
C LEU A 436 -0.10 10.19 -2.91
N SER A 437 -1.02 11.11 -3.26
CA SER A 437 -0.77 12.11 -4.31
C SER A 437 0.38 13.05 -3.93
N ASP A 438 0.45 13.51 -2.67
CA ASP A 438 1.56 14.35 -2.21
C ASP A 438 2.90 13.60 -2.26
N TYR A 439 2.92 12.32 -1.91
CA TYR A 439 4.12 11.48 -2.03
C TYR A 439 4.55 11.30 -3.49
N TYR A 440 3.59 11.08 -4.39
CA TYR A 440 3.86 10.99 -5.82
C TYR A 440 4.48 12.31 -6.37
N ASP A 441 3.89 13.45 -6.02
CA ASP A 441 4.38 14.78 -6.41
C ASP A 441 5.75 15.12 -5.80
N MET A 442 6.13 14.46 -4.72
CA MET A 442 7.46 14.56 -4.11
C MET A 442 8.52 13.70 -4.81
N GLY A 443 8.13 12.80 -5.71
CA GLY A 443 9.03 11.83 -6.32
C GLY A 443 9.37 10.65 -5.42
N VAL A 444 8.49 10.29 -4.47
CA VAL A 444 8.61 9.06 -3.68
C VAL A 444 8.59 7.86 -4.62
N ILE A 445 9.57 6.98 -4.51
CA ILE A 445 9.64 5.78 -5.37
C ILE A 445 9.00 4.55 -4.75
N GLY A 446 8.78 4.55 -3.45
CA GLY A 446 8.21 3.38 -2.78
C GLY A 446 7.54 3.69 -1.47
N ILE A 447 6.45 2.97 -1.21
CA ILE A 447 5.62 3.11 -0.02
C ILE A 447 5.38 1.74 0.60
N MET A 448 5.58 1.65 1.92
CA MET A 448 5.10 0.56 2.75
C MET A 448 4.02 1.11 3.68
N ARG A 449 2.83 0.49 3.65
CA ARG A 449 1.70 0.81 4.54
C ARG A 449 1.58 -0.29 5.59
N GLN A 450 2.10 -0.03 6.78
CA GLN A 450 2.08 -1.00 7.87
C GLN A 450 0.71 -1.05 8.54
N SER A 451 0.13 -2.25 8.59
CA SER A 451 -1.16 -2.55 9.19
C SER A 451 -1.01 -3.30 10.53
N SER A 452 -2.00 -4.12 10.90
CA SER A 452 -1.99 -4.89 12.14
C SER A 452 -1.00 -6.06 12.09
N THR A 453 -0.06 -6.11 13.00
CA THR A 453 0.91 -7.20 13.11
C THR A 453 0.41 -8.30 14.04
N GLY A 454 0.47 -9.55 13.59
CA GLY A 454 0.03 -10.74 14.37
C GLY A 454 -1.49 -10.87 14.49
N SER A 455 -2.28 -10.14 13.71
CA SER A 455 -3.74 -10.24 13.61
C SER A 455 -4.18 -10.11 12.17
N ARG A 456 -5.12 -10.96 11.74
CA ARG A 456 -5.76 -10.85 10.42
C ARG A 456 -6.94 -9.87 10.42
N VAL A 457 -7.19 -9.20 11.55
CA VAL A 457 -8.30 -8.28 11.72
C VAL A 457 -7.80 -6.96 12.31
N SER A 458 -8.13 -5.90 11.63
CA SER A 458 -8.26 -4.55 12.13
C SER A 458 -9.52 -3.94 11.53
N SER A 459 -10.03 -2.83 12.09
CA SER A 459 -11.25 -2.24 11.55
C SER A 459 -11.11 -1.93 10.06
N MET A 460 -12.03 -2.44 9.24
CA MET A 460 -12.08 -2.30 7.78
C MET A 460 -10.77 -2.71 7.08
N CYS A 461 -10.09 -3.73 7.58
CA CYS A 461 -8.77 -4.13 7.05
C CYS A 461 -8.81 -4.57 5.58
N ASP A 462 -9.84 -5.29 5.16
CA ASP A 462 -9.98 -5.74 3.77
C ASP A 462 -10.12 -4.52 2.82
N LEU A 463 -10.98 -3.57 3.16
CA LEU A 463 -11.15 -2.31 2.40
C LEU A 463 -9.85 -1.50 2.36
N LYS A 464 -9.16 -1.35 3.50
CA LYS A 464 -7.88 -0.60 3.54
C LYS A 464 -6.80 -1.25 2.68
N THR A 465 -6.70 -2.58 2.72
CA THR A 465 -5.75 -3.33 1.88
C THR A 465 -6.04 -3.10 0.39
N TYR A 466 -7.31 -3.17 -0.02
CA TYR A 466 -7.75 -2.90 -1.39
C TYR A 466 -7.41 -1.45 -1.81
N LEU A 467 -7.81 -0.46 -1.02
CA LEU A 467 -7.55 0.96 -1.32
C LEU A 467 -6.05 1.28 -1.38
N ASN A 468 -5.26 0.74 -0.46
CA ASN A 468 -3.81 0.90 -0.48
C ASN A 468 -3.21 0.37 -1.79
N ALA A 469 -3.60 -0.82 -2.22
CA ALA A 469 -3.10 -1.42 -3.44
C ALA A 469 -3.49 -0.62 -4.70
N LYS A 470 -4.77 -0.26 -4.83
CA LYS A 470 -5.30 0.50 -5.98
C LYS A 470 -4.65 1.89 -6.08
N LEU A 471 -4.62 2.63 -4.97
CA LEU A 471 -4.08 4.00 -4.95
C LEU A 471 -2.54 4.04 -5.00
N MET A 472 -1.83 2.99 -4.60
CA MET A 472 -0.39 2.89 -4.85
C MET A 472 -0.07 2.53 -6.30
N TRP A 473 -1.01 1.89 -7.02
CA TRP A 473 -0.88 1.70 -8.46
C TRP A 473 -1.18 2.99 -9.21
N ASP A 474 -2.35 3.59 -8.97
CA ASP A 474 -2.73 4.87 -9.56
C ASP A 474 -3.29 5.85 -8.49
N VAL A 475 -2.51 6.88 -8.15
CA VAL A 475 -2.91 7.90 -7.16
C VAL A 475 -4.08 8.79 -7.63
N HIS A 476 -4.47 8.71 -8.90
CA HIS A 476 -5.54 9.52 -9.48
C HIS A 476 -6.91 8.83 -9.43
N GLU A 477 -6.97 7.56 -9.00
CA GLU A 477 -8.24 6.85 -8.79
C GLU A 477 -9.12 7.57 -7.76
N ASP A 478 -10.43 7.58 -7.98
CA ASP A 478 -11.39 8.17 -7.04
C ASP A 478 -11.67 7.23 -5.87
N THR A 479 -11.23 7.61 -4.68
CA THR A 479 -11.36 6.81 -3.47
C THR A 479 -12.81 6.45 -3.15
N GLU A 480 -13.78 7.35 -3.38
CA GLU A 480 -15.21 7.06 -3.10
C GLU A 480 -15.79 6.08 -4.12
N VAL A 481 -15.34 6.12 -5.37
CA VAL A 481 -15.70 5.12 -6.38
C VAL A 481 -15.15 3.75 -5.96
N LEU A 482 -13.88 3.67 -5.60
CA LEU A 482 -13.24 2.43 -5.13
C LEU A 482 -13.92 1.87 -3.87
N ILE A 483 -14.26 2.71 -2.89
CA ILE A 483 -14.99 2.30 -1.68
C ILE A 483 -16.35 1.71 -2.05
N ASN A 484 -17.12 2.39 -2.91
CA ASN A 484 -18.45 1.92 -3.28
C ASN A 484 -18.41 0.60 -4.04
N ASP A 485 -17.48 0.48 -4.96
CA ASP A 485 -17.28 -0.74 -5.76
C ASP A 485 -16.85 -1.92 -4.87
N PHE A 486 -15.85 -1.72 -4.00
CA PHE A 486 -15.46 -2.71 -3.01
C PHE A 486 -16.63 -3.17 -2.14
N MET A 487 -17.38 -2.23 -1.57
CA MET A 487 -18.47 -2.56 -0.65
C MET A 487 -19.57 -3.37 -1.31
N ASP A 488 -19.90 -3.06 -2.58
CA ASP A 488 -20.93 -3.79 -3.33
C ASP A 488 -20.51 -5.24 -3.61
N HIS A 489 -19.29 -5.45 -4.07
CA HIS A 489 -18.80 -6.77 -4.45
C HIS A 489 -18.40 -7.61 -3.25
N PHE A 490 -17.77 -7.00 -2.23
CA PHE A 490 -17.29 -7.72 -1.05
C PHE A 490 -18.41 -8.14 -0.10
N TYR A 491 -19.40 -7.26 0.12
CA TYR A 491 -20.53 -7.54 1.04
C TYR A 491 -21.82 -7.97 0.35
N LYS A 492 -21.92 -7.90 -0.98
CA LYS A 492 -23.06 -8.34 -1.79
C LYS A 492 -24.42 -7.89 -1.20
N ASP A 493 -25.33 -8.79 -0.87
CA ASP A 493 -26.65 -8.46 -0.29
C ASP A 493 -26.59 -7.70 1.04
N GLY A 494 -25.47 -7.77 1.76
CA GLY A 494 -25.19 -7.01 2.98
C GLY A 494 -24.63 -5.61 2.72
N ALA A 495 -24.19 -5.30 1.50
CA ALA A 495 -23.54 -4.04 1.14
C ALA A 495 -24.31 -2.77 1.55
N PRO A 496 -25.65 -2.68 1.39
CA PRO A 496 -26.38 -1.49 1.81
C PRO A 496 -26.23 -1.17 3.31
N TYR A 497 -26.12 -2.18 4.16
CA TYR A 497 -25.98 -2.03 5.59
C TYR A 497 -24.54 -1.71 5.98
N MET A 498 -23.57 -2.35 5.35
CA MET A 498 -22.15 -2.10 5.59
C MET A 498 -21.73 -0.71 5.08
N LYS A 499 -22.27 -0.23 3.96
CA LYS A 499 -22.10 1.17 3.51
C LYS A 499 -22.70 2.15 4.51
N GLN A 500 -23.88 1.86 5.08
CA GLN A 500 -24.46 2.68 6.13
C GLN A 500 -23.60 2.70 7.39
N TYR A 501 -23.02 1.57 7.79
CA TYR A 501 -22.07 1.47 8.90
C TYR A 501 -20.85 2.38 8.66
N LEU A 502 -20.17 2.20 7.53
CA LEU A 502 -18.98 2.99 7.17
C LEU A 502 -19.29 4.49 7.16
N ASN A 503 -20.36 4.90 6.47
CA ASN A 503 -20.77 6.29 6.36
C ASN A 503 -21.20 6.90 7.72
N MET A 504 -21.86 6.10 8.57
CA MET A 504 -22.24 6.51 9.91
C MET A 504 -21.00 6.79 10.77
N MET A 505 -20.00 5.89 10.73
CA MET A 505 -18.77 6.04 11.51
C MET A 505 -17.96 7.25 11.04
N ARG A 506 -17.72 7.39 9.74
CA ARG A 506 -17.04 8.56 9.14
C ARG A 506 -17.76 9.86 9.46
N SER A 507 -19.06 9.93 9.20
CA SER A 507 -19.85 11.15 9.49
C SER A 507 -19.84 11.53 10.98
N TYR A 508 -19.91 10.53 11.86
CA TYR A 508 -19.83 10.76 13.29
C TYR A 508 -18.47 11.33 13.71
N LEU A 509 -17.38 10.78 13.18
CA LEU A 509 -16.03 11.22 13.51
C LEU A 509 -15.72 12.60 12.92
N ASN A 510 -16.15 12.88 11.70
CA ASN A 510 -16.04 14.21 11.10
C ASN A 510 -16.80 15.26 11.92
N TYR A 511 -18.01 14.93 12.38
CA TYR A 511 -18.75 15.81 13.30
C TYR A 511 -18.02 16.03 14.64
N GLN A 512 -17.35 15.00 15.17
CA GLN A 512 -16.54 15.15 16.39
C GLN A 512 -15.33 16.06 16.14
N ASP A 513 -14.69 15.95 14.98
CA ASP A 513 -13.57 16.81 14.61
C ASP A 513 -13.99 18.28 14.48
N GLU A 514 -15.04 18.55 13.72
CA GLU A 514 -15.56 19.91 13.49
C GLU A 514 -16.05 20.61 14.77
N THR A 515 -16.60 19.86 15.71
CA THR A 515 -17.28 20.42 16.90
C THR A 515 -16.43 20.47 18.16
N ARG A 516 -15.31 19.75 18.20
CA ARG A 516 -14.39 19.77 19.36
C ARG A 516 -13.41 20.92 19.26
N GLN A 517 -13.14 21.54 20.41
CA GLN A 517 -12.05 22.51 20.49
C GLN A 517 -10.71 21.83 20.25
N GLY A 518 -10.02 22.20 19.18
CA GLY A 518 -8.74 21.64 18.77
C GLY A 518 -8.85 20.43 17.84
N GLY A 519 -10.07 20.06 17.42
CA GLY A 519 -10.31 18.95 16.50
C GLY A 519 -10.25 17.57 17.14
N LEU A 520 -10.28 16.54 16.29
CA LEU A 520 -10.08 15.14 16.64
C LEU A 520 -8.88 14.62 15.83
N HIS A 521 -7.88 14.10 16.50
CA HIS A 521 -6.65 13.67 15.85
C HIS A 521 -6.42 12.17 16.03
N TYR A 522 -6.23 11.47 14.92
CA TYR A 522 -5.88 10.04 14.88
C TYR A 522 -4.38 9.90 14.82
N GLN A 523 -3.80 9.20 15.77
CA GLN A 523 -2.37 8.90 15.79
C GLN A 523 -2.12 7.39 15.80
N LEU A 524 -0.91 6.99 15.43
CA LEU A 524 -0.48 5.60 15.47
C LEU A 524 -0.62 5.00 16.88
N TYR A 525 -0.27 5.77 17.92
CA TYR A 525 -0.49 5.44 19.33
C TYR A 525 -1.42 6.47 19.96
N ASP A 526 -2.22 6.05 20.92
CA ASP A 526 -3.25 6.88 21.57
C ASP A 526 -2.64 7.86 22.59
N ARG A 527 -1.79 8.77 22.11
CA ARG A 527 -1.00 9.72 22.93
C ARG A 527 -1.68 11.07 23.13
N LEU A 528 -2.60 11.45 22.28
CA LEU A 528 -3.31 12.73 22.37
C LEU A 528 -4.62 12.63 23.15
N GLN A 529 -5.13 13.77 23.61
CA GLN A 529 -6.42 13.88 24.27
C GLN A 529 -7.41 14.71 23.41
N PRO A 530 -8.65 14.26 23.24
CA PRO A 530 -9.22 13.04 23.82
C PRO A 530 -8.66 11.78 23.17
N SER A 531 -8.32 10.78 23.98
CA SER A 531 -7.93 9.47 23.52
C SER A 531 -9.02 8.85 22.63
N LEU A 532 -8.62 8.26 21.49
CA LEU A 532 -9.53 7.58 20.56
C LEU A 532 -10.26 6.41 21.20
N SER A 533 -9.73 5.87 22.28
CA SER A 533 -10.22 4.66 22.92
C SER A 533 -11.29 4.88 24.00
N THR A 534 -11.77 6.11 24.23
CA THR A 534 -12.63 6.44 25.37
C THR A 534 -14.12 6.35 25.07
N ALA A 535 -14.91 6.03 26.13
CA ALA A 535 -16.39 6.10 26.08
C ALA A 535 -16.93 7.51 25.72
N GLN A 536 -16.13 8.56 25.93
CA GLN A 536 -16.51 9.92 25.56
C GLN A 536 -16.54 10.09 24.02
N LEU A 537 -15.62 9.43 23.29
CA LEU A 537 -15.63 9.43 21.83
C LEU A 537 -16.66 8.43 21.30
N TRP A 538 -16.83 7.28 21.94
CA TRP A 538 -17.70 6.21 21.50
C TRP A 538 -18.92 6.04 22.42
N PRO A 539 -19.95 6.91 22.31
CA PRO A 539 -21.19 6.73 23.08
C PRO A 539 -21.85 5.41 22.70
N LYS A 540 -22.37 4.70 23.71
CA LYS A 540 -22.96 3.37 23.55
C LYS A 540 -23.96 3.29 22.39
N ARG A 541 -24.78 4.35 22.20
CA ARG A 541 -25.78 4.44 21.13
C ARG A 541 -25.18 4.28 19.71
N ILE A 542 -24.01 4.87 19.44
CA ILE A 542 -23.35 4.75 18.11
C ILE A 542 -22.92 3.31 17.87
N LEU A 543 -22.36 2.68 18.90
CA LEU A 543 -21.93 1.28 18.84
C LEU A 543 -23.13 0.32 18.68
N GLU A 544 -24.25 0.58 19.39
CA GLU A 544 -25.49 -0.18 19.26
C GLU A 544 -26.09 -0.04 17.86
N GLN A 545 -26.09 1.15 17.27
CA GLN A 545 -26.52 1.35 15.89
C GLN A 545 -25.63 0.59 14.87
N ALA A 546 -24.32 0.53 15.10
CA ALA A 546 -23.44 -0.30 14.28
C ALA A 546 -23.84 -1.79 14.36
N MET A 547 -24.07 -2.29 15.58
CA MET A 547 -24.52 -3.69 15.77
C MET A 547 -25.87 -3.96 15.09
N GLU A 548 -26.83 -3.02 15.14
CA GLU A 548 -28.12 -3.15 14.44
C GLU A 548 -27.94 -3.25 12.92
N LEU A 549 -26.96 -2.57 12.33
CA LEU A 549 -26.67 -2.67 10.90
C LEU A 549 -26.05 -4.03 10.55
N PHE A 550 -25.18 -4.57 11.40
CA PHE A 550 -24.63 -5.91 11.22
C PHE A 550 -25.72 -6.99 11.28
N GLU A 551 -26.67 -6.91 12.22
CA GLU A 551 -27.82 -7.82 12.28
C GLU A 551 -28.68 -7.77 11.00
N GLN A 552 -28.82 -6.58 10.39
CA GLN A 552 -29.54 -6.45 9.13
C GLN A 552 -28.77 -7.09 7.96
N ALA A 553 -27.43 -6.97 7.93
CA ALA A 553 -26.58 -7.65 6.95
C ALA A 553 -26.69 -9.18 7.10
N TYR A 554 -26.59 -9.71 8.33
CA TYR A 554 -26.78 -11.13 8.61
C TYR A 554 -28.14 -11.64 8.14
N ALA A 555 -29.21 -10.88 8.44
CA ALA A 555 -30.57 -11.24 8.01
C ALA A 555 -30.77 -11.23 6.48
N ALA A 556 -29.93 -10.52 5.72
CA ALA A 556 -29.90 -10.60 4.28
C ALA A 556 -29.27 -11.93 3.82
N TYR A 557 -28.14 -12.31 4.40
CA TYR A 557 -27.43 -13.55 4.07
C TYR A 557 -28.20 -14.83 4.46
N ASP A 558 -28.97 -14.81 5.54
CA ASP A 558 -29.79 -15.95 5.96
C ASP A 558 -30.79 -16.40 4.89
N LYS A 559 -31.18 -15.48 3.98
CA LYS A 559 -32.13 -15.74 2.89
C LYS A 559 -31.47 -16.30 1.63
N MET A 560 -30.14 -16.26 1.53
CA MET A 560 -29.40 -16.76 0.38
C MET A 560 -29.57 -18.29 0.23
N GLU A 561 -29.67 -18.75 -1.00
CA GLU A 561 -29.73 -20.19 -1.31
C GLU A 561 -28.36 -20.85 -1.13
N ASP A 562 -27.31 -20.18 -1.56
CA ASP A 562 -25.92 -20.60 -1.37
C ASP A 562 -25.47 -20.38 0.08
N LYS A 563 -25.44 -21.47 0.84
CA LYS A 563 -25.11 -21.43 2.27
C LYS A 563 -23.61 -21.30 2.54
N GLU A 564 -22.75 -21.71 1.62
CA GLU A 564 -21.30 -21.55 1.73
C GLU A 564 -20.93 -20.09 1.53
N LEU A 565 -21.42 -19.47 0.47
CA LEU A 565 -21.25 -18.04 0.25
C LEU A 565 -21.86 -17.21 1.40
N ALA A 566 -23.07 -17.55 1.86
CA ALA A 566 -23.70 -16.88 2.99
C ALA A 566 -22.80 -16.90 4.24
N GLN A 567 -22.17 -18.05 4.55
CA GLN A 567 -21.25 -18.17 5.70
C GLN A 567 -19.99 -17.31 5.51
N THR A 568 -19.42 -17.28 4.31
CA THR A 568 -18.28 -16.40 3.98
C THR A 568 -18.64 -14.93 4.22
N LEU A 569 -19.79 -14.49 3.73
CA LEU A 569 -20.29 -13.12 3.91
C LEU A 569 -20.60 -12.79 5.39
N HIS A 570 -21.15 -13.76 6.15
CA HIS A 570 -21.28 -13.62 7.60
C HIS A 570 -19.92 -13.36 8.26
N ASN A 571 -18.90 -14.13 7.90
CA ASN A 571 -17.55 -13.97 8.48
C ASN A 571 -16.93 -12.61 8.14
N ARG A 572 -17.20 -12.04 6.96
CA ARG A 572 -16.76 -10.68 6.59
C ARG A 572 -17.38 -9.61 7.47
N VAL A 573 -18.68 -9.68 7.74
CA VAL A 573 -19.36 -8.77 8.69
C VAL A 573 -18.91 -9.04 10.14
N LEU A 574 -18.61 -10.30 10.48
CA LEU A 574 -18.17 -10.70 11.82
C LEU A 574 -16.84 -10.04 12.19
N LYS A 575 -15.92 -9.81 11.25
CA LYS A 575 -14.68 -9.04 11.48
C LYS A 575 -15.00 -7.66 12.06
N GLU A 576 -15.92 -6.92 11.45
CA GLU A 576 -16.32 -5.59 11.92
C GLU A 576 -17.14 -5.66 13.22
N SER A 577 -17.96 -6.69 13.39
CA SER A 577 -18.68 -6.94 14.65
C SER A 577 -17.71 -7.17 15.81
N VAL A 578 -16.62 -7.92 15.61
CA VAL A 578 -15.55 -8.09 16.61
C VAL A 578 -14.93 -6.73 16.96
N CYS A 579 -14.65 -5.89 15.98
CA CYS A 579 -14.10 -4.55 16.18
C CYS A 579 -15.02 -3.66 17.06
N VAL A 580 -16.30 -3.59 16.74
CA VAL A 580 -17.27 -2.78 17.49
C VAL A 580 -17.50 -3.35 18.90
N ARG A 581 -17.63 -4.68 19.04
CA ARG A 581 -17.80 -5.32 20.36
C ARG A 581 -16.58 -5.16 21.25
N TYR A 582 -15.36 -5.15 20.69
CA TYR A 582 -14.16 -4.79 21.45
C TYR A 582 -14.31 -3.40 22.10
N VAL A 583 -14.74 -2.38 21.33
CA VAL A 583 -14.95 -1.03 21.85
C VAL A 583 -16.04 -0.99 22.92
N ILE A 584 -17.12 -1.77 22.76
CA ILE A 584 -18.18 -1.93 23.77
C ILE A 584 -17.60 -2.54 25.05
N LEU A 585 -16.92 -3.66 24.98
CA LEU A 585 -16.36 -4.36 26.14
C LEU A 585 -15.31 -3.51 26.85
N LYS A 586 -14.41 -2.87 26.09
CA LYS A 586 -13.38 -1.99 26.65
C LYS A 586 -13.97 -0.81 27.42
N ASN A 587 -14.98 -0.14 26.88
CA ASN A 587 -15.51 1.10 27.45
C ASN A 587 -16.65 0.87 28.45
N TYR A 588 -17.42 -0.21 28.30
CA TYR A 588 -18.64 -0.45 29.06
C TYR A 588 -18.64 -1.78 29.79
N GLY A 589 -17.61 -2.63 29.62
CA GLY A 589 -17.50 -3.93 30.30
C GLY A 589 -17.62 -3.84 31.82
N SER A 590 -17.03 -2.79 32.42
CA SER A 590 -17.09 -2.57 33.87
C SER A 590 -18.49 -2.27 34.44
N TYR A 591 -19.47 -1.97 33.60
CA TYR A 591 -20.86 -1.79 34.01
C TYR A 591 -21.64 -3.10 34.13
N TYR A 592 -21.08 -4.20 33.62
CA TYR A 592 -21.67 -5.52 33.72
C TYR A 592 -21.20 -6.24 34.98
N ASN A 593 -22.09 -7.06 35.55
CA ASN A 593 -21.70 -7.92 36.67
C ASN A 593 -20.94 -9.14 36.15
N ILE A 594 -19.67 -9.25 36.49
CA ILE A 594 -18.81 -10.39 36.12
C ILE A 594 -19.39 -11.77 36.47
N ASN A 595 -20.30 -11.83 37.48
CA ASN A 595 -20.98 -13.06 37.89
C ASN A 595 -22.31 -13.28 37.15
N ASP A 596 -22.73 -12.35 36.29
CA ASP A 596 -23.93 -12.51 35.46
C ASP A 596 -23.66 -13.57 34.38
N PRO A 597 -24.47 -14.65 34.35
CA PRO A 597 -24.32 -15.68 33.30
C PRO A 597 -24.39 -15.11 31.88
N ALA A 598 -25.26 -14.14 31.63
CA ALA A 598 -25.40 -13.51 30.31
C ALA A 598 -24.15 -12.72 29.89
N TYR A 599 -23.47 -12.07 30.85
CA TYR A 599 -22.20 -11.41 30.54
C TYR A 599 -21.09 -12.39 30.21
N ARG A 600 -21.02 -13.49 30.96
CA ARG A 600 -20.05 -14.55 30.68
C ARG A 600 -20.29 -15.22 29.32
N GLU A 601 -21.56 -15.50 28.99
CA GLU A 601 -21.93 -16.01 27.67
C GLU A 601 -21.48 -15.08 26.56
N MET A 602 -21.72 -13.76 26.69
CA MET A 602 -21.26 -12.74 25.73
C MET A 602 -19.73 -12.74 25.56
N ILE A 603 -18.95 -12.93 26.64
CA ILE A 603 -17.49 -13.02 26.56
C ILE A 603 -17.05 -14.29 25.83
N GLU A 604 -17.69 -15.44 26.10
CA GLU A 604 -17.36 -16.70 25.43
C GLU A 604 -17.76 -16.71 23.95
N GLU A 605 -18.90 -16.11 23.59
CA GLU A 605 -19.29 -15.89 22.20
C GLU A 605 -18.26 -14.99 21.49
N PHE A 606 -17.86 -13.88 22.12
CA PHE A 606 -16.85 -13.00 21.56
C PHE A 606 -15.49 -13.72 21.36
N ARG A 607 -15.09 -14.57 22.31
CA ARG A 607 -13.88 -15.40 22.21
C ARG A 607 -13.94 -16.38 21.03
N ALA A 608 -15.10 -17.01 20.81
CA ALA A 608 -15.32 -17.91 19.69
C ALA A 608 -15.22 -17.14 18.35
N ASP A 609 -15.80 -15.96 18.29
CA ASP A 609 -15.79 -15.11 17.10
C ASP A 609 -14.39 -14.57 16.78
N VAL A 610 -13.63 -14.13 17.79
CA VAL A 610 -12.20 -13.77 17.66
C VAL A 610 -11.40 -14.91 17.04
N THR A 611 -11.68 -16.16 17.46
CA THR A 611 -11.02 -17.35 16.89
C THR A 611 -11.46 -17.60 15.44
N THR A 612 -12.74 -17.45 15.16
CA THR A 612 -13.31 -17.69 13.82
C THR A 612 -12.72 -16.75 12.77
N VAL A 613 -12.52 -15.47 13.11
CA VAL A 613 -11.97 -14.46 12.18
C VAL A 613 -10.47 -14.22 12.36
N GLU A 614 -9.80 -14.99 13.22
CA GLU A 614 -8.34 -14.90 13.49
C GLU A 614 -7.89 -13.51 14.00
N ALA A 615 -8.72 -12.87 14.84
CA ALA A 615 -8.47 -11.60 15.48
C ALA A 615 -7.60 -11.74 16.74
N PHE A 616 -6.41 -12.35 16.60
CA PHE A 616 -5.61 -12.83 17.74
C PHE A 616 -4.98 -11.71 18.56
N ASN A 617 -4.59 -10.61 17.95
CA ASN A 617 -4.02 -9.45 18.65
C ASN A 617 -4.97 -8.25 18.55
N TYR A 618 -5.35 -7.67 19.69
CA TYR A 618 -6.18 -6.46 19.73
C TYR A 618 -5.35 -5.17 19.66
N ARG A 619 -4.04 -5.28 19.86
CA ARG A 619 -3.02 -4.22 19.71
C ARG A 619 -1.66 -4.85 19.46
N GLU A 620 -0.67 -4.03 19.17
CA GLU A 620 0.71 -4.47 18.99
C GLU A 620 1.21 -5.29 20.19
N GLY A 621 1.66 -6.52 19.90
CA GLY A 621 2.27 -7.41 20.89
C GLY A 621 1.34 -7.88 22.02
N ALA A 622 0.01 -7.72 21.91
CA ALA A 622 -0.92 -8.14 22.96
C ALA A 622 -2.07 -9.02 22.44
N ASP A 623 -2.15 -10.21 23.02
CA ASP A 623 -3.12 -11.26 22.68
C ASP A 623 -4.54 -10.91 23.15
N THR A 624 -5.52 -11.10 22.25
CA THR A 624 -6.94 -10.80 22.50
C THR A 624 -7.54 -11.72 23.55
N SER A 625 -7.20 -13.02 23.55
CA SER A 625 -7.71 -13.98 24.53
C SER A 625 -7.18 -13.68 25.94
N ALA A 626 -5.89 -13.32 26.05
CA ALA A 626 -5.32 -12.90 27.34
C ALA A 626 -5.99 -11.62 27.87
N TRP A 627 -6.37 -10.68 27.00
CA TRP A 627 -7.15 -9.50 27.39
C TRP A 627 -8.54 -9.89 27.89
N LEU A 628 -9.24 -10.80 27.19
CA LEU A 628 -10.56 -11.28 27.60
C LEU A 628 -10.56 -11.95 28.97
N ASP A 629 -9.46 -12.61 29.36
CA ASP A 629 -9.31 -13.20 30.68
C ASP A 629 -9.25 -12.16 31.82
N THR A 630 -9.08 -10.89 31.50
CA THR A 630 -9.08 -9.76 32.46
C THR A 630 -10.46 -9.13 32.67
N LEU A 631 -11.45 -9.44 31.82
CA LEU A 631 -12.82 -8.93 31.91
C LEU A 631 -13.69 -9.79 32.80
#